data_4b558f9305bf1520100d6d912d8300bf
#
_entry.id   4b558f9305bf1520100d6d912d8300bf
#
_cell.length_a   1.000
_cell.length_b   1.000
_cell.length_c   1.000
_cell.angle_alpha   90.00
_cell.angle_beta   90.00
_cell.angle_gamma   90.00
#
_symmetry.space_group_name_H-M   'P 1'
#
loop_
_entity.id
_entity.type
_entity.pdbx_description
1 polymer ?
#
loop_
_entity_poly.entity_id
_entity_poly.type
_entity_poly.pdbx_seq_one_letter_code
_entity_poly.pdbx_strand_id
1 'polypeptide(L)' 'MEQNTQGKKEEIDKEFIENLLESYSERLVKAHEEIERLKHENAILKERIALLAGKKQSL' A
#
# COMPACT_ATOMS: atom_id res chain seq x y z
N MET A 1 -32.63 -18.47 -20.23
CA MET A 1 -32.89 -17.55 -19.14
C MET A 1 -31.68 -17.25 -18.31
N GLU A 2 -31.03 -18.31 -17.85
CA GLU A 2 -29.82 -18.12 -17.06
C GLU A 2 -28.72 -17.42 -17.86
N GLN A 3 -28.63 -17.75 -19.13
CA GLN A 3 -27.60 -17.16 -19.97
C GLN A 3 -27.78 -15.66 -20.10
N ASN A 4 -29.03 -15.22 -20.27
CA ASN A 4 -29.27 -13.79 -20.35
C ASN A 4 -28.94 -13.10 -19.07
N THR A 5 -29.31 -13.72 -17.94
CA THR A 5 -29.01 -13.16 -16.65
C THR A 5 -27.51 -13.10 -16.44
N GLN A 6 -26.83 -14.15 -16.84
CA GLN A 6 -25.38 -14.19 -16.70
C GLN A 6 -24.71 -13.14 -17.58
N GLY A 7 -25.24 -12.93 -18.78
CA GLY A 7 -24.70 -11.91 -19.64
C GLY A 7 -24.80 -10.54 -19.03
N LYS A 8 -25.96 -10.22 -18.47
CA LYS A 8 -26.14 -8.94 -17.81
C LYS A 8 -25.25 -8.83 -16.60
N LYS A 9 -25.15 -9.90 -15.82
CA LYS A 9 -24.29 -9.91 -14.66
C LYS A 9 -22.84 -9.69 -15.07
N GLU A 10 -22.45 -10.29 -16.17
CA GLU A 10 -21.07 -10.14 -16.63
C GLU A 10 -20.77 -8.69 -16.94
N GLU A 11 -21.69 -8.00 -17.58
CA GLU A 11 -21.47 -6.59 -17.89
C GLU A 11 -21.38 -5.76 -16.62
N ILE A 12 -22.32 -5.98 -15.69
CA ILE A 12 -22.29 -5.25 -14.43
C ILE A 12 -21.05 -5.62 -13.63
N ASP A 13 -20.75 -6.91 -13.61
CA ASP A 13 -19.59 -7.38 -12.88
C ASP A 13 -18.30 -6.80 -13.44
N LYS A 14 -18.25 -6.64 -14.77
CA LYS A 14 -17.07 -6.09 -15.40
C LYS A 14 -16.84 -4.66 -14.96
N GLU A 15 -17.88 -3.84 -15.00
CA GLU A 15 -17.78 -2.47 -14.53
C GLU A 15 -17.40 -2.41 -13.06
N PHE A 16 -18.06 -3.24 -12.28
CA PHE A 16 -17.81 -3.28 -10.86
C PHE A 16 -16.37 -3.69 -10.57
N ILE A 17 -15.91 -4.71 -11.29
CA ILE A 17 -14.55 -5.20 -11.10
C ILE A 17 -13.54 -4.14 -11.53
N GLU A 18 -13.81 -3.46 -12.63
CA GLU A 18 -12.90 -2.41 -13.07
C GLU A 18 -12.80 -1.29 -12.05
N ASN A 19 -13.94 -0.90 -11.49
CA ASN A 19 -13.94 0.13 -10.45
C ASN A 19 -13.21 -0.35 -9.21
N LEU A 20 -13.40 -1.60 -8.86
CA LEU A 20 -12.70 -2.18 -7.71
C LEU A 20 -11.21 -2.19 -7.93
N LEU A 21 -10.80 -2.60 -9.13
CA LEU A 21 -9.38 -2.66 -9.45
C LEU A 21 -8.75 -1.29 -9.38
N GLU A 22 -9.46 -0.29 -9.89
CA GLU A 22 -8.97 1.08 -9.80
C GLU A 22 -8.79 1.50 -8.35
N SER A 23 -9.79 1.21 -7.54
CA SER A 23 -9.76 1.58 -6.14
C SER A 23 -8.62 0.88 -5.40
N TYR A 24 -8.49 -0.41 -5.64
CA TYR A 24 -7.40 -1.17 -5.03
C TYR A 24 -6.04 -0.67 -5.50
N SER A 25 -5.96 -0.35 -6.77
CA SER A 25 -4.71 0.14 -7.34
C SER A 25 -4.28 1.43 -6.65
N GLU A 26 -5.22 2.35 -6.48
CA GLU A 26 -4.95 3.60 -5.79
C GLU A 26 -4.51 3.36 -4.35
N ARG A 27 -5.20 2.44 -3.69
CA ARG A 27 -4.85 2.12 -2.31
C ARG A 27 -3.46 1.52 -2.21
N LEU A 28 -3.14 0.65 -3.16
CA LEU A 28 -1.83 0.04 -3.17
C LEU A 28 -0.73 1.06 -3.38
N VAL A 29 -0.95 2.00 -4.29
CA VAL A 29 0.03 3.05 -4.51
C VAL A 29 0.23 3.86 -3.24
N LYS A 30 -0.86 4.27 -2.61
CA LYS A 30 -0.76 5.04 -1.38
C LYS A 30 -0.08 4.25 -0.27
N ALA A 31 -0.44 2.98 -0.16
CA ALA A 31 0.17 2.13 0.86
C ALA A 31 1.66 1.97 0.59
N HIS A 32 2.03 1.82 -0.66
CA HIS A 32 3.44 1.70 -1.01
C HIS A 32 4.21 2.97 -0.67
N GLU A 33 3.62 4.11 -0.97
CA GLU A 33 4.25 5.38 -0.64
C GLU A 33 4.43 5.51 0.88
N GLU A 34 3.43 5.07 1.62
CA GLU A 34 3.50 5.12 3.07
C GLU A 34 4.60 4.20 3.59
N ILE A 35 4.71 3.03 3.02
CA ILE A 35 5.75 2.09 3.42
C ILE A 35 7.13 2.68 3.15
N GLU A 36 7.31 3.29 2.00
CA GLU A 36 8.59 3.90 1.68
C GLU A 36 8.92 5.03 2.64
N ARG A 37 7.93 5.85 2.98
CA ARG A 37 8.12 6.92 3.93
C ARG A 37 8.53 6.38 5.30
N LEU A 38 7.84 5.34 5.73
CA LEU A 38 8.13 4.76 7.03
C LEU A 38 9.50 4.09 7.06
N LYS A 39 9.89 3.46 5.97
CA LYS A 39 11.22 2.88 5.87
C LYS A 39 12.28 3.96 6.01
N HIS A 40 12.06 5.09 5.36
CA HIS A 40 12.99 6.19 5.44
C HIS A 40 13.09 6.73 6.85
N GLU A 41 11.94 6.93 7.49
CA GLU A 41 11.90 7.41 8.86
C GLU A 41 12.57 6.43 9.81
N ASN A 42 12.33 5.14 9.59
CA ASN A 42 12.98 4.13 10.43
C ASN A 42 14.47 4.16 10.28
N ALA A 43 14.97 4.35 9.08
CA ALA A 43 16.40 4.42 8.85
C ALA A 43 16.99 5.61 9.61
N ILE A 44 16.31 6.75 9.54
CA ILE A 44 16.79 7.94 10.26
C ILE A 44 16.80 7.70 11.76
N LEU A 45 15.74 7.10 12.26
CA LEU A 45 15.66 6.84 13.71
C LEU A 45 16.74 5.86 14.16
N LYS A 46 16.99 4.84 13.35
CA LYS A 46 18.05 3.90 13.67
C LYS A 46 19.41 4.57 13.69
N GLU A 47 19.63 5.48 12.74
CA GLU A 47 20.87 6.24 12.74
C GLU A 47 21.03 7.06 14.00
N ARG A 48 19.96 7.72 14.42
CA ARG A 48 19.99 8.53 15.62
C ARG A 48 20.29 7.70 16.85
N ILE A 49 19.65 6.53 16.93
CA ILE A 49 19.89 5.64 18.05
C ILE A 49 21.34 5.19 18.07
N ALA A 50 21.87 4.84 16.91
CA ALA A 50 23.26 4.41 16.82
C ALA A 50 24.20 5.53 17.22
N LEU A 51 23.93 6.75 16.80
CA LEU A 51 24.78 7.88 17.17
C LEU A 51 24.75 8.14 18.66
N LEU A 52 23.55 8.07 19.25
CA LEU A 52 23.43 8.28 20.69
C LEU A 52 24.12 7.17 21.45
N ALA A 53 23.97 5.93 21.01
CA ALA A 53 24.63 4.81 21.68
C ALA A 53 26.14 4.95 21.55
N GLY A 54 26.60 5.38 20.36
CA GLY A 54 28.03 5.59 20.18
C GLY A 54 28.58 6.66 21.11
N LYS A 55 27.85 7.75 21.25
CA LYS A 55 28.27 8.80 22.15
C LYS A 55 28.35 8.30 23.60
N LYS A 56 27.34 7.55 24.02
CA LYS A 56 27.32 6.98 25.34
C LYS A 56 28.52 6.07 25.55
N GLN A 57 28.82 5.27 24.55
CA GLN A 57 29.95 4.36 24.65
C GLN A 57 31.27 5.12 24.65
N SER A 58 31.33 6.23 23.96
CA SER A 58 32.53 7.04 23.95
C SER A 58 32.83 7.62 25.32
N LEU A 59 31.78 7.92 26.05
CA LEU A 59 31.98 8.45 27.38
C LEU A 59 32.29 7.39 28.38
#